data_455a6e03d406167d77df33f37b6b1091
#
_entry.id   455a6e03d406167d77df33f37b6b1091
#
_cell.length_a   1.000
_cell.length_b   1.000
_cell.length_c   1.000
_cell.angle_alpha   90.00
_cell.angle_beta   90.00
_cell.angle_gamma   90.00
#
_symmetry.space_group_name_H-M   'P 1'
#
loop_
_entity.id
_entity.type
_entity.pdbx_description
1 polymer ?
#
loop_
_entity_poly.entity_id
_entity_poly.type
_entity_poly.pdbx_seq_one_letter_code
_entity_poly.pdbx_strand_id
1 'polypeptide(L)'
;MQSWGLTDPGCVRKQNQDSYRIEQLDRGNLLCIVCDGMGGAKSGNIASSLAVDVCVEEVRRCWKPVMEQDKVDQMLRSAVKLANFTVYDQSRQFEEFDGMGTTLVAVMVRGRKATVVNVGDSRAYHVGKSGIRQVTKDHSLVQMMVDRGDLTPEVAKSYPGKNFITRAIGTETTVLCDIFHLDVGKGDYLLLCSDGLSNLLDDQEILFEVVHGVYKQNCCKRLLNIAKNRGAPDNVTSVLIAT
;
A
#
# COMPACT_ATOMS: atom_id res chain seq x y z
N MET A 1 0.93 -2.43 20.36
CA MET A 1 0.81 -2.56 18.91
C MET A 1 2.00 -3.36 18.41
N GLN A 2 1.79 -4.31 17.53
CA GLN A 2 2.83 -5.12 16.88
C GLN A 2 2.63 -5.06 15.38
N SER A 3 3.70 -5.18 14.61
CA SER A 3 3.63 -5.13 13.16
C SER A 3 4.69 -6.02 12.52
N TRP A 4 4.36 -6.57 11.38
CA TRP A 4 5.22 -7.48 10.62
C TRP A 4 5.05 -7.18 9.14
N GLY A 5 6.14 -7.25 8.40
CA GLY A 5 6.13 -7.05 6.96
C GLY A 5 7.00 -8.08 6.25
N LEU A 6 6.64 -8.37 5.01
CA LEU A 6 7.38 -9.25 4.13
C LEU A 6 7.19 -8.82 2.68
N THR A 7 8.27 -8.88 1.92
CA THR A 7 8.26 -8.66 0.46
C THR A 7 9.05 -9.77 -0.22
N ASP A 8 8.63 -10.18 -1.43
CA ASP A 8 9.25 -11.26 -2.22
C ASP A 8 9.08 -10.95 -3.71
N PRO A 9 10.07 -11.25 -4.56
CA PRO A 9 9.96 -11.01 -6.00
C PRO A 9 8.88 -11.85 -6.70
N GLY A 10 8.24 -12.80 -6.02
CA GLY A 10 7.32 -13.74 -6.64
C GLY A 10 8.04 -14.89 -7.36
N CYS A 11 7.34 -15.53 -8.29
CA CYS A 11 7.88 -16.70 -9.01
C CYS A 11 8.37 -16.37 -10.42
N VAL A 12 8.01 -15.21 -10.99
CA VAL A 12 8.27 -14.86 -12.40
C VAL A 12 9.22 -13.68 -12.54
N ARG A 13 9.07 -12.66 -11.69
CA ARG A 13 9.90 -11.45 -11.76
C ARG A 13 11.32 -11.74 -11.31
N LYS A 14 12.29 -11.15 -12.01
CA LYS A 14 13.73 -11.25 -11.66
C LYS A 14 14.14 -10.26 -10.57
N GLN A 15 13.41 -9.18 -10.44
CA GLN A 15 13.67 -8.11 -9.47
C GLN A 15 12.43 -7.84 -8.65
N ASN A 16 12.63 -7.42 -7.42
CA ASN A 16 11.56 -6.93 -6.58
C ASN A 16 11.51 -5.40 -6.70
N GLN A 17 10.42 -4.89 -7.22
CA GLN A 17 10.15 -3.47 -7.38
C GLN A 17 9.22 -2.94 -6.28
N ASP A 18 8.72 -3.82 -5.41
CA ASP A 18 8.00 -3.42 -4.22
C ASP A 18 8.96 -2.92 -3.13
N SER A 19 8.48 -1.96 -2.36
CA SER A 19 9.16 -1.48 -1.15
C SER A 19 8.16 -1.29 -0.02
N TYR A 20 8.59 -1.52 1.23
CA TYR A 20 7.77 -1.22 2.39
C TYR A 20 8.61 -0.68 3.55
N ARG A 21 7.96 0.03 4.47
CA ARG A 21 8.55 0.48 5.72
C ARG A 21 7.56 0.34 6.87
N ILE A 22 8.06 -0.08 8.01
CA ILE A 22 7.40 -0.03 9.30
C ILE A 22 8.20 0.93 10.17
N GLU A 23 7.59 2.04 10.54
CA GLU A 23 8.26 3.13 11.24
C GLU A 23 7.55 3.42 12.56
N GLN A 24 8.24 3.17 13.67
CA GLN A 24 7.77 3.54 14.99
C GLN A 24 8.08 5.02 15.24
N LEU A 25 7.07 5.87 15.25
CA LEU A 25 7.25 7.32 15.44
C LEU A 25 7.50 7.66 16.91
N ASP A 26 6.73 7.01 17.81
CA ASP A 26 6.88 7.06 19.26
C ASP A 26 6.10 5.91 19.93
N ARG A 27 5.99 5.92 21.27
CA ARG A 27 5.21 4.90 22.00
C ARG A 27 3.74 4.97 21.61
N GLY A 28 3.28 4.01 20.84
CA GLY A 28 1.85 3.86 20.46
C GLY A 28 1.46 4.49 19.13
N ASN A 29 2.42 5.12 18.40
CA ASN A 29 2.17 5.71 17.09
C ASN A 29 3.08 5.08 16.03
N LEU A 30 2.48 4.52 14.99
CA LEU A 30 3.13 3.71 13.97
C LEU A 30 2.74 4.20 12.59
N LEU A 31 3.72 4.27 11.68
CA LEU A 31 3.51 4.47 10.25
C LEU A 31 3.96 3.21 9.52
N CYS A 32 3.09 2.68 8.66
CA CYS A 32 3.43 1.61 7.73
C CYS A 32 3.15 2.09 6.31
N ILE A 33 4.05 1.78 5.38
CA ILE A 33 3.95 2.16 3.97
C ILE A 33 4.27 0.93 3.12
N VAL A 34 3.51 0.75 2.03
CA VAL A 34 3.79 -0.19 0.94
C VAL A 34 3.73 0.60 -0.36
N CYS A 35 4.72 0.41 -1.21
CA CYS A 35 4.84 0.99 -2.53
C CYS A 35 5.16 -0.12 -3.53
N ASP A 36 4.41 -0.18 -4.63
CA ASP A 36 4.61 -1.09 -5.76
C ASP A 36 5.18 -0.28 -6.92
N GLY A 37 6.41 -0.56 -7.26
CA GLY A 37 7.18 0.21 -8.25
C GLY A 37 6.90 -0.24 -9.66
N MET A 38 6.65 0.70 -10.55
CA MET A 38 6.48 0.48 -11.98
C MET A 38 7.48 1.28 -12.80
N GLY A 39 7.76 0.78 -13.99
CA GLY A 39 8.76 1.32 -14.91
C GLY A 39 9.61 0.18 -15.44
N GLY A 40 10.41 0.41 -16.49
CA GLY A 40 11.24 -0.62 -17.10
C GLY A 40 12.09 -1.43 -16.09
N ALA A 41 12.91 -2.34 -16.58
CA ALA A 41 13.60 -3.36 -15.76
C ALA A 41 14.52 -2.82 -14.63
N LYS A 42 14.74 -1.51 -14.52
CA LYS A 42 15.68 -0.93 -13.54
C LYS A 42 15.15 0.27 -12.75
N SER A 43 13.94 0.71 -12.97
CA SER A 43 13.49 2.00 -12.42
C SER A 43 12.37 1.91 -11.39
N GLY A 44 11.53 0.86 -11.42
CA GLY A 44 10.43 0.69 -10.47
C GLY A 44 10.91 0.53 -9.02
N ASN A 45 11.98 -0.23 -8.78
CA ASN A 45 12.54 -0.40 -7.45
C ASN A 45 13.12 0.90 -6.87
N ILE A 46 13.65 1.77 -7.74
CA ILE A 46 14.14 3.09 -7.33
C ILE A 46 12.96 3.98 -6.97
N ALA A 47 11.91 4.00 -7.81
CA ALA A 47 10.71 4.79 -7.55
C ALA A 47 10.05 4.42 -6.22
N SER A 48 9.83 3.12 -5.97
CA SER A 48 9.18 2.64 -4.74
C SER A 48 10.02 2.89 -3.50
N SER A 49 11.33 2.64 -3.55
CA SER A 49 12.24 2.89 -2.43
C SER A 49 12.32 4.37 -2.10
N LEU A 50 12.50 5.23 -3.12
CA LEU A 50 12.58 6.68 -2.95
C LEU A 50 11.28 7.26 -2.38
N ALA A 51 10.13 6.80 -2.88
CA ALA A 51 8.83 7.24 -2.36
C ALA A 51 8.64 6.87 -0.89
N VAL A 52 9.03 5.65 -0.48
CA VAL A 52 8.99 5.21 0.91
C VAL A 52 9.89 6.07 1.78
N ASP A 53 11.16 6.26 1.39
CA ASP A 53 12.14 6.97 2.20
C ASP A 53 11.77 8.44 2.38
N VAL A 54 11.41 9.14 1.29
CA VAL A 54 10.97 10.55 1.34
C VAL A 54 9.71 10.72 2.19
N CYS A 55 8.73 9.80 2.05
CA CYS A 55 7.52 9.85 2.84
C CYS A 55 7.79 9.70 4.34
N VAL A 56 8.64 8.73 4.72
CA VAL A 56 9.02 8.49 6.11
C VAL A 56 9.78 9.68 6.69
N GLU A 57 10.76 10.20 5.97
CA GLU A 57 11.56 11.36 6.42
C GLU A 57 10.69 12.60 6.64
N GLU A 58 9.79 12.90 5.70
CA GLU A 58 8.88 14.04 5.84
C GLU A 58 7.92 13.89 7.02
N VAL A 59 7.37 12.68 7.21
CA VAL A 59 6.53 12.40 8.38
C VAL A 59 7.34 12.54 9.66
N ARG A 60 8.55 11.98 9.76
CA ARG A 60 9.42 12.14 10.94
C ARG A 60 9.72 13.60 11.25
N ARG A 61 10.00 14.40 10.22
CA ARG A 61 10.32 15.81 10.35
C ARG A 61 9.15 16.63 10.90
N CYS A 62 7.94 16.30 10.48
CA CYS A 62 6.73 17.04 10.82
C CYS A 62 5.97 16.48 12.03
N TRP A 63 6.25 15.22 12.42
CA TRP A 63 5.53 14.53 13.47
C TRP A 63 5.69 15.20 14.83
N LYS A 64 4.57 15.28 15.55
CA LYS A 64 4.52 15.68 16.97
C LYS A 64 3.56 14.72 17.69
N PRO A 65 3.88 14.29 18.93
CA PRO A 65 3.07 13.32 19.66
C PRO A 65 1.60 13.70 19.85
N VAL A 66 1.32 14.99 19.92
CA VAL A 66 -0.05 15.52 20.03
C VAL A 66 -0.35 16.36 18.79
N MET A 67 -1.08 15.76 17.87
CA MET A 67 -1.55 16.43 16.64
C MET A 67 -3.05 16.19 16.45
N GLU A 68 -3.77 17.26 16.08
CA GLU A 68 -5.15 17.16 15.62
C GLU A 68 -5.23 16.43 14.29
N GLN A 69 -6.39 15.83 13.99
CA GLN A 69 -6.58 14.99 12.81
C GLN A 69 -6.25 15.75 11.51
N ASP A 70 -6.74 16.98 11.37
CA ASP A 70 -6.50 17.80 10.18
C ASP A 70 -5.01 18.05 9.94
N LYS A 71 -4.20 18.19 11.02
CA LYS A 71 -2.75 18.38 10.93
C LYS A 71 -2.05 17.09 10.49
N VAL A 72 -2.56 15.94 10.92
CA VAL A 72 -2.07 14.64 10.44
C VAL A 72 -2.37 14.46 8.96
N ASP A 73 -3.59 14.78 8.53
CA ASP A 73 -3.97 14.70 7.12
C ASP A 73 -3.11 15.63 6.25
N GLN A 74 -2.89 16.87 6.71
CA GLN A 74 -1.99 17.81 6.01
C GLN A 74 -0.56 17.29 5.93
N MET A 75 -0.03 16.73 7.01
CA MET A 75 1.31 16.14 7.06
C MET A 75 1.43 14.98 6.06
N LEU A 76 0.49 14.04 6.07
CA LEU A 76 0.50 12.90 5.16
C LEU A 76 0.34 13.33 3.69
N ARG A 77 -0.54 14.30 3.39
CA ARG A 77 -0.66 14.87 2.04
C ARG A 77 0.64 15.55 1.59
N SER A 78 1.32 16.26 2.50
CA SER A 78 2.60 16.89 2.20
C SER A 78 3.70 15.88 1.92
N ALA A 79 3.74 14.79 2.70
CA ALA A 79 4.69 13.70 2.49
C ALA A 79 4.49 13.03 1.12
N VAL A 80 3.23 12.74 0.74
CA VAL A 80 2.90 12.19 -0.58
C VAL A 80 3.28 13.14 -1.71
N LYS A 81 3.00 14.44 -1.57
CA LYS A 81 3.38 15.45 -2.57
C LYS A 81 4.90 15.55 -2.74
N LEU A 82 5.63 15.53 -1.63
CA LEU A 82 7.09 15.58 -1.66
C LEU A 82 7.67 14.32 -2.32
N ALA A 83 7.15 13.13 -1.95
CA ALA A 83 7.53 11.88 -2.59
C ALA A 83 7.27 11.91 -4.10
N ASN A 84 6.07 12.39 -4.52
CA ASN A 84 5.74 12.53 -5.93
C ASN A 84 6.72 13.44 -6.66
N PHE A 85 6.97 14.63 -6.11
CA PHE A 85 7.90 15.58 -6.71
C PHE A 85 9.29 14.98 -6.86
N THR A 86 9.79 14.30 -5.81
CA THR A 86 11.14 13.74 -5.83
C THR A 86 11.27 12.60 -6.85
N VAL A 87 10.29 11.69 -6.92
CA VAL A 87 10.30 10.60 -7.92
C VAL A 87 10.17 11.17 -9.34
N TYR A 88 9.28 12.14 -9.55
CA TYR A 88 9.09 12.80 -10.84
C TYR A 88 10.37 13.52 -11.29
N ASP A 89 11.00 14.30 -10.42
CA ASP A 89 12.22 15.03 -10.72
C ASP A 89 13.36 14.08 -11.11
N GLN A 90 13.54 12.99 -10.36
CA GLN A 90 14.52 11.95 -10.69
C GLN A 90 14.23 11.28 -12.05
N SER A 91 12.96 11.03 -12.37
CA SER A 91 12.59 10.43 -13.65
C SER A 91 12.91 11.33 -14.85
N ARG A 92 12.99 12.65 -14.62
CA ARG A 92 13.30 13.63 -15.68
C ARG A 92 14.80 13.95 -15.81
N GLN A 93 15.58 13.66 -14.78
CA GLN A 93 17.02 13.92 -14.78
C GLN A 93 17.84 12.83 -15.49
N PHE A 94 17.32 11.59 -15.50
CA PHE A 94 18.06 10.44 -16.04
C PHE A 94 17.17 9.65 -17.02
N GLU A 95 17.64 9.46 -18.26
CA GLU A 95 16.90 8.70 -19.29
C GLU A 95 16.56 7.26 -18.85
N GLU A 96 17.44 6.64 -18.06
CA GLU A 96 17.22 5.29 -17.53
C GLU A 96 16.05 5.19 -16.55
N PHE A 97 15.57 6.33 -16.02
CA PHE A 97 14.45 6.42 -15.11
C PHE A 97 13.18 7.02 -15.76
N ASP A 98 13.21 7.24 -17.08
CA ASP A 98 12.05 7.80 -17.77
C ASP A 98 10.82 6.90 -17.60
N GLY A 99 9.70 7.52 -17.22
CA GLY A 99 8.43 6.83 -16.97
C GLY A 99 8.40 5.99 -15.70
N MET A 100 9.40 6.07 -14.80
CA MET A 100 9.29 5.41 -13.50
C MET A 100 8.19 6.03 -12.64
N GLY A 101 7.56 5.18 -11.86
CA GLY A 101 6.56 5.57 -10.89
C GLY A 101 6.33 4.49 -9.86
N THR A 102 5.43 4.74 -8.94
CA THR A 102 5.06 3.75 -7.92
C THR A 102 3.68 4.03 -7.35
N THR A 103 3.02 3.00 -6.85
CA THR A 103 1.88 3.19 -5.95
C THR A 103 2.37 3.68 -4.58
N LEU A 104 1.44 4.10 -3.74
CA LEU A 104 1.70 4.34 -2.33
C LEU A 104 0.44 4.08 -1.53
N VAL A 105 0.47 3.10 -0.64
CA VAL A 105 -0.52 2.95 0.42
C VAL A 105 0.18 3.08 1.77
N ALA A 106 -0.31 3.98 2.63
CA ALA A 106 0.24 4.20 3.95
C ALA A 106 -0.85 4.19 5.02
N VAL A 107 -0.52 3.64 6.18
CA VAL A 107 -1.39 3.66 7.37
C VAL A 107 -0.63 4.25 8.54
N MET A 108 -1.18 5.31 9.10
CA MET A 108 -0.72 5.88 10.35
C MET A 108 -1.68 5.53 11.47
N VAL A 109 -1.21 4.73 12.43
CA VAL A 109 -2.01 4.35 13.60
C VAL A 109 -1.61 5.20 14.80
N ARG A 110 -2.60 5.80 15.45
CA ARG A 110 -2.47 6.66 16.62
C ARG A 110 -3.48 6.25 17.69
N GLY A 111 -3.02 5.48 18.67
CA GLY A 111 -3.91 4.95 19.69
C GLY A 111 -5.02 4.09 19.08
N ARG A 112 -6.26 4.60 19.08
CA ARG A 112 -7.44 3.90 18.51
C ARG A 112 -7.91 4.47 17.18
N LYS A 113 -7.12 5.30 16.53
CA LYS A 113 -7.44 5.89 15.23
C LYS A 113 -6.39 5.48 14.21
N ALA A 114 -6.83 5.19 13.00
CA ALA A 114 -5.96 4.99 11.87
C ALA A 114 -6.33 5.96 10.74
N THR A 115 -5.30 6.55 10.13
CA THR A 115 -5.42 7.36 8.91
C THR A 115 -4.74 6.61 7.79
N VAL A 116 -5.47 6.33 6.73
CA VAL A 116 -4.98 5.62 5.53
C VAL A 116 -4.84 6.62 4.40
N VAL A 117 -3.73 6.58 3.69
CA VAL A 117 -3.49 7.36 2.47
C VAL A 117 -3.27 6.40 1.32
N ASN A 118 -3.86 6.71 0.16
CA ASN A 118 -3.74 5.87 -1.04
C ASN A 118 -3.47 6.67 -2.30
N VAL A 119 -2.52 6.16 -3.11
CA VAL A 119 -2.28 6.48 -4.52
C VAL A 119 -1.97 5.18 -5.25
N GLY A 120 -2.79 4.80 -6.21
CA GLY A 120 -2.64 3.53 -6.95
C GLY A 120 -3.63 2.46 -6.52
N ASP A 121 -3.30 1.21 -6.77
CA ASP A 121 -4.12 0.02 -6.53
C ASP A 121 -3.54 -0.94 -5.46
N SER A 122 -2.46 -0.56 -4.81
CA SER A 122 -2.06 -1.17 -3.54
C SER A 122 -3.12 -0.89 -2.49
N ARG A 123 -3.42 -1.86 -1.64
CA ARG A 123 -4.61 -1.84 -0.79
C ARG A 123 -4.30 -1.82 0.69
N ALA A 124 -5.20 -1.20 1.46
CA ALA A 124 -5.28 -1.36 2.89
C ALA A 124 -6.62 -2.00 3.27
N TYR A 125 -6.56 -3.01 4.13
CA TYR A 125 -7.71 -3.72 4.68
C TYR A 125 -7.81 -3.50 6.18
N HIS A 126 -9.04 -3.40 6.68
CA HIS A 126 -9.36 -3.50 8.10
C HIS A 126 -9.99 -4.85 8.38
N VAL A 127 -9.45 -5.58 9.34
CA VAL A 127 -9.96 -6.86 9.82
C VAL A 127 -10.35 -6.69 11.28
N GLY A 128 -11.62 -6.82 11.57
CA GLY A 128 -12.20 -6.65 12.90
C GLY A 128 -13.32 -7.63 13.18
N LYS A 129 -14.12 -7.38 14.20
CA LYS A 129 -15.24 -8.25 14.61
C LYS A 129 -16.28 -8.48 13.52
N SER A 130 -16.45 -7.53 12.62
CA SER A 130 -17.41 -7.61 11.50
C SER A 130 -16.85 -8.30 10.25
N GLY A 131 -15.62 -8.82 10.32
CA GLY A 131 -14.94 -9.45 9.20
C GLY A 131 -13.86 -8.56 8.59
N ILE A 132 -13.61 -8.72 7.29
CA ILE A 132 -12.65 -7.94 6.51
C ILE A 132 -13.36 -6.89 5.66
N ARG A 133 -12.71 -5.74 5.51
CA ARG A 133 -13.16 -4.65 4.62
C ARG A 133 -11.97 -3.98 3.99
N GLN A 134 -11.95 -3.86 2.67
CA GLN A 134 -11.02 -2.98 1.97
C GLN A 134 -11.33 -1.52 2.36
N VAL A 135 -10.32 -0.80 2.85
CA VAL A 135 -10.43 0.61 3.29
C VAL A 135 -10.16 1.54 2.11
N THR A 136 -9.16 1.22 1.32
CA THR A 136 -8.78 1.98 0.12
C THR A 136 -9.72 1.71 -1.03
N LYS A 137 -9.72 2.62 -1.99
CA LYS A 137 -10.35 2.44 -3.29
C LYS A 137 -9.27 2.47 -4.36
N ASP A 138 -9.24 1.47 -5.23
CA ASP A 138 -8.19 1.35 -6.23
C ASP A 138 -8.27 2.49 -7.25
N HIS A 139 -7.16 3.10 -7.57
CA HIS A 139 -7.04 4.02 -8.70
C HIS A 139 -6.70 3.22 -9.96
N SER A 140 -7.66 2.46 -10.46
CA SER A 140 -7.53 1.62 -11.65
C SER A 140 -8.62 1.88 -12.67
N LEU A 141 -8.36 1.51 -13.92
CA LEU A 141 -9.34 1.63 -14.99
C LEU A 141 -10.61 0.83 -14.68
N VAL A 142 -10.45 -0.40 -14.19
CA VAL A 142 -11.60 -1.26 -13.87
C VAL A 142 -12.43 -0.70 -12.72
N GLN A 143 -11.82 -0.08 -11.72
CA GLN A 143 -12.56 0.56 -10.64
C GLN A 143 -13.36 1.77 -11.15
N MET A 144 -12.79 2.57 -12.06
CA MET A 144 -13.54 3.65 -12.72
C MET A 144 -14.75 3.13 -13.49
N MET A 145 -14.61 2.01 -14.19
CA MET A 145 -15.74 1.39 -14.95
C MET A 145 -16.82 0.86 -14.00
N VAL A 146 -16.43 0.27 -12.88
CA VAL A 146 -17.37 -0.15 -11.81
C VAL A 146 -18.11 1.06 -11.24
N ASP A 147 -17.43 2.15 -10.95
CA ASP A 147 -18.03 3.38 -10.40
C ASP A 147 -19.05 4.02 -11.35
N ARG A 148 -18.84 3.90 -12.66
CA ARG A 148 -19.76 4.38 -13.70
C ARG A 148 -20.92 3.43 -13.95
N GLY A 149 -20.87 2.21 -13.43
CA GLY A 149 -21.82 1.15 -13.71
C GLY A 149 -21.59 0.43 -15.03
N ASP A 150 -20.44 0.64 -15.68
CA ASP A 150 -20.07 -0.02 -16.94
C ASP A 150 -19.69 -1.49 -16.72
N LEU A 151 -19.21 -1.84 -15.51
CA LEU A 151 -18.86 -3.19 -15.09
C LEU A 151 -19.42 -3.49 -13.70
N THR A 152 -19.73 -4.78 -13.45
CA THR A 152 -19.95 -5.24 -12.09
C THR A 152 -18.60 -5.55 -11.41
N PRO A 153 -18.50 -5.53 -10.06
CA PRO A 153 -17.28 -5.88 -9.34
C PRO A 153 -16.77 -7.29 -9.69
N GLU A 154 -17.65 -8.23 -9.98
CA GLU A 154 -17.30 -9.61 -10.34
C GLU A 154 -16.62 -9.67 -11.71
N VAL A 155 -17.15 -8.95 -12.71
CA VAL A 155 -16.58 -8.89 -14.05
C VAL A 155 -15.24 -8.15 -14.05
N ALA A 156 -15.11 -7.11 -13.22
CA ALA A 156 -13.87 -6.34 -13.08
C ALA A 156 -12.66 -7.20 -12.69
N LYS A 157 -12.85 -8.23 -11.86
CA LYS A 157 -11.77 -9.13 -11.40
C LYS A 157 -11.07 -9.88 -12.54
N SER A 158 -11.78 -10.18 -13.62
CA SER A 158 -11.27 -10.92 -14.79
C SER A 158 -11.13 -10.06 -16.04
N TYR A 159 -11.37 -8.75 -15.93
CA TYR A 159 -11.35 -7.85 -17.08
C TYR A 159 -9.93 -7.70 -17.66
N PRO A 160 -9.76 -7.76 -19.00
CA PRO A 160 -8.48 -7.46 -19.64
C PRO A 160 -8.06 -6.02 -19.31
N GLY A 161 -6.83 -5.83 -18.79
CA GLY A 161 -6.35 -4.51 -18.38
C GLY A 161 -6.75 -4.10 -16.97
N LYS A 162 -7.14 -5.05 -16.10
CA LYS A 162 -7.41 -4.80 -14.67
C LYS A 162 -6.23 -4.15 -13.93
N ASN A 163 -5.00 -4.34 -14.43
CA ASN A 163 -3.77 -3.80 -13.85
C ASN A 163 -3.43 -2.37 -14.36
N PHE A 164 -4.30 -1.74 -15.18
CA PHE A 164 -4.07 -0.36 -15.58
C PHE A 164 -4.46 0.60 -14.46
N ILE A 165 -3.44 1.17 -13.80
CA ILE A 165 -3.64 2.20 -12.78
C ILE A 165 -3.84 3.57 -13.42
N THR A 166 -4.62 4.40 -12.76
CA THR A 166 -4.98 5.76 -13.23
C THR A 166 -4.32 6.87 -12.42
N ARG A 167 -3.65 6.51 -11.31
CA ARG A 167 -2.83 7.43 -10.50
C ARG A 167 -1.61 6.71 -9.96
N ALA A 168 -0.46 7.37 -10.04
CA ALA A 168 0.79 6.89 -9.47
C ALA A 168 1.66 8.06 -9.00
N ILE A 169 2.57 7.77 -8.07
CA ILE A 169 3.63 8.67 -7.63
C ILE A 169 4.68 8.76 -8.75
N GLY A 170 5.11 9.97 -9.09
CA GLY A 170 6.25 10.19 -9.99
C GLY A 170 5.92 10.22 -11.48
N THR A 171 4.67 9.94 -11.89
CA THR A 171 4.28 9.97 -13.32
C THR A 171 3.87 11.34 -13.82
N GLU A 172 3.40 12.21 -12.92
CA GLU A 172 2.97 13.57 -13.22
C GLU A 172 3.55 14.57 -12.21
N THR A 173 3.56 15.85 -12.57
CA THR A 173 4.08 16.92 -11.69
C THR A 173 3.34 17.03 -10.36
N THR A 174 2.07 16.65 -10.34
CA THR A 174 1.21 16.67 -9.15
C THR A 174 0.41 15.38 -9.04
N VAL A 175 0.13 14.97 -7.80
CA VAL A 175 -0.69 13.79 -7.52
C VAL A 175 -1.74 14.12 -6.47
N LEU A 176 -2.93 13.55 -6.65
CA LEU A 176 -3.99 13.56 -5.64
C LEU A 176 -3.99 12.23 -4.89
N CYS A 177 -3.90 12.27 -3.58
CA CYS A 177 -4.06 11.11 -2.72
C CYS A 177 -5.42 11.11 -2.04
N ASP A 178 -6.00 9.94 -1.88
CA ASP A 178 -7.20 9.74 -1.07
C ASP A 178 -6.80 9.52 0.40
N ILE A 179 -7.62 10.02 1.33
CA ILE A 179 -7.43 9.82 2.77
C ILE A 179 -8.70 9.21 3.35
N PHE A 180 -8.51 8.17 4.17
CA PHE A 180 -9.58 7.48 4.87
C PHE A 180 -9.28 7.47 6.37
N HIS A 181 -10.33 7.62 7.17
CA HIS A 181 -10.23 7.55 8.62
C HIS A 181 -11.03 6.36 9.13
N LEU A 182 -10.49 5.68 10.12
CA LEU A 182 -11.18 4.59 10.79
C LEU A 182 -10.79 4.52 12.26
N ASP A 183 -11.74 4.10 13.09
CA ASP A 183 -11.46 3.69 14.45
C ASP A 183 -11.01 2.24 14.45
N VAL A 184 -9.98 1.94 15.24
CA VAL A 184 -9.44 0.59 15.42
C VAL A 184 -9.56 0.16 16.87
N GLY A 185 -10.10 -1.02 17.09
CA GLY A 185 -10.28 -1.61 18.40
C GLY A 185 -9.11 -2.51 18.79
N LYS A 186 -9.02 -2.83 20.08
CA LYS A 186 -8.09 -3.87 20.54
C LYS A 186 -8.46 -5.21 19.92
N GLY A 187 -7.51 -5.83 19.23
CA GLY A 187 -7.70 -7.09 18.52
C GLY A 187 -8.13 -6.95 17.07
N ASP A 188 -8.25 -5.72 16.56
CA ASP A 188 -8.36 -5.47 15.13
C ASP A 188 -6.99 -5.56 14.47
N TYR A 189 -7.00 -5.77 13.16
CA TYR A 189 -5.79 -5.77 12.34
C TYR A 189 -5.96 -4.83 11.15
N LEU A 190 -4.84 -4.25 10.70
CA LEU A 190 -4.74 -3.56 9.44
C LEU A 190 -3.74 -4.31 8.57
N LEU A 191 -4.09 -4.58 7.33
CA LEU A 191 -3.20 -5.22 6.35
C LEU A 191 -3.02 -4.26 5.18
N LEU A 192 -1.76 -3.96 4.85
CA LEU A 192 -1.38 -3.30 3.62
C LEU A 192 -0.77 -4.33 2.68
N CYS A 193 -1.04 -4.23 1.38
CA CYS A 193 -0.43 -5.11 0.40
C CYS A 193 -0.33 -4.47 -0.98
N SER A 194 0.63 -4.94 -1.79
CA SER A 194 0.67 -4.70 -3.23
C SER A 194 -0.36 -5.58 -3.97
N ASP A 195 -0.58 -5.27 -5.23
CA ASP A 195 -1.54 -5.98 -6.09
C ASP A 195 -1.17 -7.45 -6.32
N GLY A 196 0.13 -7.78 -6.29
CA GLY A 196 0.60 -9.16 -6.37
C GLY A 196 0.05 -10.08 -5.28
N LEU A 197 -0.40 -9.53 -4.13
CA LEU A 197 -1.15 -10.29 -3.14
C LEU A 197 -2.65 -10.29 -3.47
N SER A 198 -3.24 -9.11 -3.60
CA SER A 198 -4.70 -8.95 -3.70
C SER A 198 -5.29 -9.40 -5.04
N ASN A 199 -4.46 -9.58 -6.07
CA ASN A 199 -4.85 -10.22 -7.32
C ASN A 199 -4.95 -11.76 -7.23
N LEU A 200 -4.34 -12.35 -6.21
CA LEU A 200 -4.25 -13.80 -6.05
C LEU A 200 -5.05 -14.36 -4.87
N LEU A 201 -5.28 -13.58 -3.83
CA LEU A 201 -6.06 -13.98 -2.66
C LEU A 201 -7.34 -13.16 -2.59
N ASP A 202 -8.44 -13.81 -2.28
CA ASP A 202 -9.69 -13.12 -1.98
C ASP A 202 -9.76 -12.64 -0.52
N ASP A 203 -10.75 -11.79 -0.24
CA ASP A 203 -10.92 -11.19 1.09
C ASP A 203 -11.15 -12.26 2.18
N GLN A 204 -11.83 -13.38 1.87
CA GLN A 204 -12.12 -14.41 2.86
C GLN A 204 -10.88 -15.23 3.21
N GLU A 205 -10.00 -15.44 2.26
CA GLU A 205 -8.71 -16.11 2.48
C GLU A 205 -7.78 -15.23 3.32
N ILE A 206 -7.74 -13.93 3.01
CA ILE A 206 -6.99 -12.95 3.82
C ILE A 206 -7.55 -12.93 5.24
N LEU A 207 -8.87 -12.84 5.40
CA LEU A 207 -9.54 -12.88 6.70
C LEU A 207 -9.17 -14.13 7.49
N PHE A 208 -9.23 -15.29 6.85
CA PHE A 208 -8.91 -16.57 7.48
C PHE A 208 -7.47 -16.58 8.02
N GLU A 209 -6.50 -16.19 7.21
CA GLU A 209 -5.09 -16.17 7.59
C GLU A 209 -4.78 -15.15 8.71
N VAL A 210 -5.42 -13.99 8.66
CA VAL A 210 -5.24 -12.95 9.69
C VAL A 210 -5.87 -13.39 11.01
N VAL A 211 -7.08 -13.97 11.01
CA VAL A 211 -7.82 -14.31 12.23
C VAL A 211 -7.36 -15.64 12.83
N HIS A 212 -7.29 -16.69 12.01
CA HIS A 212 -7.08 -18.06 12.48
C HIS A 212 -5.62 -18.50 12.52
N GLY A 213 -4.72 -17.76 11.88
CA GLY A 213 -3.29 -18.08 11.92
C GLY A 213 -2.73 -18.07 13.35
N VAL A 214 -2.13 -19.20 13.78
CA VAL A 214 -1.66 -19.44 15.16
C VAL A 214 -0.64 -18.42 15.62
N TYR A 215 0.30 -18.05 14.75
CA TYR A 215 1.34 -17.06 15.04
C TYR A 215 1.18 -15.87 14.11
N LYS A 216 0.76 -14.70 14.63
CA LYS A 216 0.53 -13.49 13.82
C LYS A 216 1.78 -13.01 13.10
N GLN A 217 2.95 -13.18 13.70
CA GLN A 217 4.25 -12.88 13.07
C GLN A 217 4.50 -13.66 11.77
N ASN A 218 3.85 -14.79 11.58
CA ASN A 218 3.97 -15.62 10.38
C ASN A 218 2.85 -15.34 9.35
N CYS A 219 1.93 -14.41 9.64
CA CYS A 219 0.79 -14.15 8.77
C CYS A 219 1.23 -13.71 7.37
N CYS A 220 2.09 -12.70 7.27
CA CYS A 220 2.63 -12.24 5.98
C CYS A 220 3.30 -13.38 5.19
N LYS A 221 4.04 -14.26 5.89
CA LYS A 221 4.67 -15.44 5.26
C LYS A 221 3.66 -16.45 4.74
N ARG A 222 2.56 -16.68 5.46
CA ARG A 222 1.50 -17.60 5.01
C ARG A 222 0.77 -17.04 3.78
N LEU A 223 0.38 -15.74 3.82
CA LEU A 223 -0.23 -15.06 2.69
C LEU A 223 0.67 -15.13 1.44
N LEU A 224 1.95 -14.84 1.60
CA LEU A 224 2.94 -14.93 0.54
C LEU A 224 3.07 -16.36 -0.01
N ASN A 225 3.11 -17.38 0.84
CA ASN A 225 3.17 -18.77 0.40
C ASN A 225 1.95 -19.17 -0.42
N ILE A 226 0.74 -18.71 -0.05
CA ILE A 226 -0.48 -18.95 -0.84
C ILE A 226 -0.33 -18.30 -2.21
N ALA A 227 0.11 -17.03 -2.28
CA ALA A 227 0.36 -16.34 -3.54
C ALA A 227 1.38 -17.10 -4.41
N LYS A 228 2.50 -17.55 -3.83
CA LYS A 228 3.53 -18.34 -4.56
C LYS A 228 3.00 -19.67 -5.07
N ASN A 229 2.19 -20.37 -4.29
CA ASN A 229 1.55 -21.62 -4.73
C ASN A 229 0.56 -21.41 -5.89
N ARG A 230 0.09 -20.16 -6.09
CA ARG A 230 -0.74 -19.73 -7.22
C ARG A 230 0.07 -19.12 -8.38
N GLY A 231 1.39 -19.24 -8.31
CA GLY A 231 2.30 -18.85 -9.37
C GLY A 231 2.88 -17.43 -9.23
N ALA A 232 2.39 -16.61 -8.30
CA ALA A 232 2.86 -15.23 -8.02
C ALA A 232 3.58 -14.58 -9.21
N PRO A 233 2.84 -14.12 -10.24
CA PRO A 233 3.45 -13.60 -11.47
C PRO A 233 4.10 -12.23 -11.26
N ASP A 234 3.81 -11.57 -10.15
CA ASP A 234 4.35 -10.28 -9.75
C ASP A 234 5.01 -10.32 -8.36
N ASN A 235 5.64 -9.21 -7.99
CA ASN A 235 6.16 -8.98 -6.66
C ASN A 235 5.02 -9.02 -5.64
N VAL A 236 5.29 -9.55 -4.46
CA VAL A 236 4.27 -9.73 -3.42
C VAL A 236 4.76 -9.10 -2.13
N THR A 237 4.07 -8.08 -1.68
CA THR A 237 4.38 -7.39 -0.43
C THR A 237 3.16 -7.31 0.47
N SER A 238 3.36 -7.56 1.76
CA SER A 238 2.33 -7.37 2.78
C SER A 238 2.91 -6.87 4.10
N VAL A 239 2.15 -6.02 4.77
CA VAL A 239 2.43 -5.51 6.12
C VAL A 239 1.19 -5.68 6.97
N LEU A 240 1.31 -6.43 8.07
CA LEU A 240 0.24 -6.64 9.05
C LEU A 240 0.52 -5.81 10.31
N ILE A 241 -0.50 -5.12 10.80
CA ILE A 241 -0.50 -4.36 12.05
C ILE A 241 -1.56 -4.97 12.97
N ALA A 242 -1.16 -5.36 14.20
CA ALA A 242 -2.07 -5.77 15.28
C ALA A 242 -2.25 -4.59 16.26
N THR A 243 -3.47 -4.13 16.43
CA THR A 243 -3.82 -2.97 17.27
C THR A 243 -4.11 -3.34 18.72
#